data_5cedc9b18c65b41c853b131e6f34ad8b
#
_entry.id   5cedc9b18c65b41c853b131e6f34ad8b
#
_cell.length_a   1.000
_cell.length_b   1.000
_cell.length_c   1.000
_cell.angle_alpha   90.00
_cell.angle_beta   90.00
_cell.angle_gamma   90.00
#
_symmetry.space_group_name_H-M   'P 1'
#
loop_
_entity.id
_entity.type
_entity.pdbx_description
1 polymer ?
#
loop_
_entity_poly.entity_id
_entity_poly.type
_entity_poly.pdbx_seq_one_letter_code
_entity_poly.pdbx_strand_id
1 'polypeptide(L)'
;MTTPKFQPEFLLPRLYSSCFLLVFFYAALGPRVLPVANATPAKNLKPTDPYALIFGTVWGPDDRPVYGIAVKIRRVPDKKPKWQVYSDHSGEFAQRVPAGQADYVVSADLKGVKMTDGSQLHLAEEVPVHVEYDERVDIGLHLTK
;
A
#
# COMPACT_ATOMS: atom_id res chain seq x y z
N MET A 1 -17.80 13.78 72.93
CA MET A 1 -19.23 14.14 72.88
C MET A 1 -19.73 13.65 71.53
N THR A 2 -20.26 12.56 71.56
CA THR A 2 -21.66 12.09 71.32
C THR A 2 -21.97 11.81 69.86
N THR A 3 -21.89 10.54 69.53
CA THR A 3 -22.71 9.88 68.48
C THR A 3 -24.21 10.02 68.81
N PRO A 4 -25.16 9.82 67.91
CA PRO A 4 -25.62 8.47 67.48
C PRO A 4 -25.98 8.38 65.97
N LYS A 5 -25.71 7.25 65.28
CA LYS A 5 -26.45 6.02 65.21
C LYS A 5 -27.95 6.19 64.89
N PHE A 6 -28.31 5.87 63.66
CA PHE A 6 -29.60 5.22 63.37
C PHE A 6 -29.56 4.49 62.03
N GLN A 7 -29.62 3.21 62.10
CA GLN A 7 -30.32 2.28 61.18
C GLN A 7 -31.61 1.95 61.91
N PRO A 8 -32.61 1.25 61.37
CA PRO A 8 -32.68 0.40 60.16
C PRO A 8 -34.01 0.59 59.37
N GLU A 9 -34.31 -0.30 58.54
CA GLU A 9 -35.53 -1.07 58.27
C GLU A 9 -35.68 -1.30 56.76
N PHE A 10 -35.41 -2.49 56.30
CA PHE A 10 -36.30 -3.59 55.99
C PHE A 10 -37.68 -3.17 55.50
N LEU A 11 -37.93 -3.46 54.23
CA LEU A 11 -39.19 -3.99 53.75
C LEU A 11 -39.11 -4.44 52.27
N LEU A 12 -38.82 -5.70 52.03
CA LEU A 12 -39.45 -6.50 50.96
C LEU A 12 -40.84 -6.88 51.48
N PRO A 13 -41.83 -7.24 50.68
CA PRO A 13 -41.81 -7.87 49.40
C PRO A 13 -42.93 -7.38 48.46
N ARG A 14 -42.86 -7.66 47.18
CA ARG A 14 -44.05 -8.11 46.45
C ARG A 14 -43.68 -8.75 45.12
N LEU A 15 -43.82 -10.06 45.12
CA LEU A 15 -44.07 -10.89 43.95
C LEU A 15 -45.15 -10.26 43.08
N TYR A 16 -44.79 -9.93 41.86
CA TYR A 16 -45.73 -9.91 40.76
C TYR A 16 -45.16 -10.81 39.64
N SER A 17 -45.69 -12.02 39.70
CA SER A 17 -45.76 -12.90 38.56
C SER A 17 -46.51 -12.16 37.45
N SER A 18 -45.82 -11.84 36.39
CA SER A 18 -46.50 -11.54 35.12
C SER A 18 -45.62 -12.06 33.99
N CYS A 19 -46.11 -13.16 33.50
CA CYS A 19 -45.77 -13.78 32.24
C CYS A 19 -45.88 -12.73 31.13
N PHE A 20 -44.74 -12.22 30.61
CA PHE A 20 -44.75 -11.41 29.41
C PHE A 20 -43.73 -11.96 28.44
N LEU A 21 -44.26 -12.69 27.47
CA LEU A 21 -43.82 -12.86 26.09
C LEU A 21 -42.36 -12.43 25.82
N LEU A 22 -41.49 -13.43 25.82
CA LEU A 22 -40.22 -13.39 25.14
C LEU A 22 -40.50 -13.31 23.63
N VAL A 23 -40.59 -12.10 23.11
CA VAL A 23 -40.43 -11.83 21.69
C VAL A 23 -38.95 -11.99 21.38
N PHE A 24 -38.62 -13.18 20.87
CA PHE A 24 -37.32 -13.42 20.23
C PHE A 24 -37.21 -12.51 19.02
N PHE A 25 -36.57 -11.37 19.22
CA PHE A 25 -36.01 -10.60 18.13
C PHE A 25 -34.77 -11.37 17.63
N TYR A 26 -35.02 -12.34 16.75
CA TYR A 26 -33.97 -12.88 15.91
C TYR A 26 -33.54 -11.75 14.97
N ALA A 27 -32.57 -10.95 15.44
CA ALA A 27 -31.80 -10.09 14.55
C ALA A 27 -31.06 -11.05 13.60
N ALA A 28 -31.59 -11.17 12.40
CA ALA A 28 -30.96 -11.84 11.29
C ALA A 28 -29.60 -11.16 11.03
N LEU A 29 -28.54 -11.70 11.63
CA LEU A 29 -27.17 -11.44 11.14
C LEU A 29 -27.07 -12.16 9.79
N GLY A 30 -27.57 -11.52 8.75
CA GLY A 30 -27.24 -11.90 7.39
C GLY A 30 -25.72 -11.79 7.21
N PRO A 31 -25.10 -12.73 6.46
CA PRO A 31 -23.68 -12.62 6.16
C PRO A 31 -23.46 -11.26 5.48
N ARG A 32 -22.76 -10.36 6.16
CA ARG A 32 -22.25 -9.15 5.53
C ARG A 32 -21.21 -9.59 4.51
N VAL A 33 -21.65 -9.75 3.29
CA VAL A 33 -20.78 -9.85 2.15
C VAL A 33 -20.11 -8.47 2.03
N LEU A 34 -18.90 -8.37 2.58
CA LEU A 34 -18.07 -7.21 2.33
C LEU A 34 -17.84 -7.16 0.81
N PRO A 35 -18.04 -6.01 0.17
CA PRO A 35 -17.68 -5.89 -1.23
C PRO A 35 -16.17 -6.20 -1.31
N VAL A 36 -15.86 -7.34 -1.93
CA VAL A 36 -14.50 -7.60 -2.39
C VAL A 36 -14.23 -6.47 -3.37
N ALA A 37 -13.40 -5.52 -2.96
CA ALA A 37 -12.88 -4.54 -3.88
C ALA A 37 -12.16 -5.34 -4.97
N ASN A 38 -12.82 -5.51 -6.10
CA ASN A 38 -12.20 -6.06 -7.29
C ASN A 38 -11.04 -5.13 -7.60
N ALA A 39 -9.84 -5.53 -7.18
CA ALA A 39 -8.63 -4.93 -7.68
C ALA A 39 -8.69 -5.11 -9.19
N THR A 40 -9.02 -4.04 -9.89
CA THR A 40 -8.99 -4.03 -11.36
C THR A 40 -7.58 -4.44 -11.73
N PRO A 41 -7.38 -5.58 -12.42
CA PRO A 41 -6.05 -5.99 -12.82
C PRO A 41 -5.43 -4.83 -13.61
N ALA A 42 -4.16 -4.54 -13.35
CA ALA A 42 -3.42 -3.54 -14.09
C ALA A 42 -3.66 -3.81 -15.58
N LYS A 43 -4.38 -2.92 -16.25
CA LYS A 43 -4.68 -3.09 -17.68
C LYS A 43 -3.34 -3.11 -18.40
N ASN A 44 -2.93 -4.28 -18.84
CA ASN A 44 -1.75 -4.39 -19.70
C ASN A 44 -2.03 -3.56 -20.95
N LEU A 45 -1.19 -2.57 -21.22
CA LEU A 45 -1.27 -1.75 -22.40
C LEU A 45 -1.19 -2.67 -23.62
N LYS A 46 -2.11 -2.51 -24.56
CA LYS A 46 -1.99 -3.15 -25.85
C LYS A 46 -0.82 -2.50 -26.60
N PRO A 47 -0.14 -3.21 -27.51
CA PRO A 47 0.97 -2.64 -28.27
C PRO A 47 0.62 -1.37 -29.06
N THR A 48 -0.67 -1.17 -29.36
CA THR A 48 -1.21 -0.04 -30.12
C THR A 48 -1.73 1.10 -29.25
N ASP A 49 -1.83 0.91 -27.93
CA ASP A 49 -2.30 1.97 -27.03
C ASP A 49 -1.21 3.06 -26.93
N PRO A 50 -1.58 4.36 -26.91
CA PRO A 50 -0.63 5.43 -26.62
C PRO A 50 -0.02 5.22 -25.24
N TYR A 51 1.28 5.43 -25.13
CA TYR A 51 2.01 5.24 -23.87
C TYR A 51 3.07 6.32 -23.65
N ALA A 52 3.36 6.59 -22.40
CA ALA A 52 4.58 7.26 -21.99
C ALA A 52 5.62 6.23 -21.54
N LEU A 53 6.87 6.59 -21.60
CA LEU A 53 7.98 5.75 -21.20
C LEU A 53 8.69 6.35 -19.98
N ILE A 54 8.62 5.65 -18.86
CA ILE A 54 9.50 5.93 -17.73
C ILE A 54 10.76 5.11 -17.94
N PHE A 55 11.87 5.81 -18.18
CA PHE A 55 13.20 5.25 -18.37
C PHE A 55 14.11 5.68 -17.24
N GLY A 56 15.06 4.85 -16.84
CA GLY A 56 15.97 5.26 -15.81
C GLY A 56 17.14 4.32 -15.61
N THR A 57 18.07 4.75 -14.76
CA THR A 57 19.24 3.97 -14.37
C THR A 57 19.30 3.83 -12.84
N VAL A 58 19.63 2.65 -12.37
CA VAL A 58 19.88 2.36 -10.97
C VAL A 58 21.38 2.50 -10.69
N TRP A 59 21.74 3.43 -9.81
CA TRP A 59 23.10 3.74 -9.41
C TRP A 59 23.40 3.18 -8.02
N GLY A 60 24.52 2.51 -7.89
CA GLY A 60 25.04 2.04 -6.61
C GLY A 60 25.72 3.14 -5.79
N PRO A 61 26.15 2.80 -4.56
CA PRO A 61 26.85 3.75 -3.69
C PRO A 61 28.24 4.20 -4.23
N ASP A 62 28.74 3.53 -5.24
CA ASP A 62 30.00 3.81 -5.94
C ASP A 62 29.79 4.49 -7.30
N ASP A 63 28.61 5.04 -7.53
CA ASP A 63 28.17 5.66 -8.77
C ASP A 63 28.29 4.72 -10.00
N ARG A 64 28.24 3.42 -9.77
CA ARG A 64 28.19 2.42 -10.84
C ARG A 64 26.78 1.91 -11.05
N PRO A 65 26.40 1.60 -12.29
CA PRO A 65 25.09 1.01 -12.56
C PRO A 65 24.98 -0.37 -11.92
N VAL A 66 23.78 -0.68 -11.38
CA VAL A 66 23.51 -1.93 -10.66
C VAL A 66 22.52 -2.78 -11.43
N TYR A 67 22.93 -4.00 -11.74
CA TYR A 67 22.14 -5.01 -12.43
C TYR A 67 21.15 -5.71 -11.50
N GLY A 68 19.98 -6.06 -12.04
CA GLY A 68 19.05 -7.01 -11.40
C GLY A 68 18.22 -6.43 -10.25
N ILE A 69 18.18 -5.11 -10.11
CA ILE A 69 17.37 -4.45 -9.09
C ILE A 69 15.90 -4.40 -9.54
N ALA A 70 15.01 -4.88 -8.69
CA ALA A 70 13.58 -4.78 -8.92
C ALA A 70 13.10 -3.33 -8.70
N VAL A 71 12.69 -2.67 -9.77
CA VAL A 71 12.14 -1.31 -9.76
C VAL A 71 10.63 -1.41 -9.77
N LYS A 72 10.00 -0.76 -8.80
CA LYS A 72 8.56 -0.71 -8.63
C LYS A 72 8.02 0.67 -8.97
N ILE A 73 6.95 0.69 -9.76
CA ILE A 73 6.30 1.92 -10.20
C ILE A 73 4.87 1.92 -9.72
N ARG A 74 4.51 2.95 -9.00
CA ARG A 74 3.20 3.18 -8.41
C ARG A 74 2.61 4.47 -9.00
N ARG A 75 1.35 4.42 -9.42
CA ARG A 75 0.62 5.63 -9.79
C ARG A 75 0.06 6.30 -8.55
N VAL A 76 0.13 7.61 -8.47
CA VAL A 76 -0.53 8.38 -7.42
C VAL A 76 -2.03 8.53 -7.79
N PRO A 77 -2.99 8.30 -6.88
CA PRO A 77 -2.85 8.04 -5.44
C PRO A 77 -2.80 6.56 -5.02
N ASP A 78 -2.54 5.63 -5.92
CA ASP A 78 -2.53 4.20 -5.60
C ASP A 78 -1.50 3.89 -4.49
N LYS A 79 -1.88 3.02 -3.55
CA LYS A 79 -0.97 2.62 -2.46
C LYS A 79 -0.03 1.49 -2.83
N LYS A 80 -0.35 0.73 -3.88
CA LYS A 80 0.42 -0.44 -4.30
C LYS A 80 1.08 -0.19 -5.64
N PRO A 81 2.30 -0.71 -5.85
CA PRO A 81 2.95 -0.66 -7.15
C PRO A 81 2.11 -1.45 -8.16
N LYS A 82 1.99 -0.90 -9.35
CA LYS A 82 1.23 -1.47 -10.45
C LYS A 82 2.13 -2.17 -11.46
N TRP A 83 3.37 -1.71 -11.56
CA TRP A 83 4.38 -2.27 -12.45
C TRP A 83 5.65 -2.59 -11.68
N GLN A 84 6.35 -3.61 -12.16
CA GLN A 84 7.66 -4.01 -11.68
C GLN A 84 8.50 -4.40 -12.88
N VAL A 85 9.70 -3.84 -12.96
CA VAL A 85 10.72 -4.15 -13.96
C VAL A 85 12.05 -4.37 -13.27
N TYR A 86 13.03 -4.93 -13.97
CA TYR A 86 14.36 -5.15 -13.43
C TYR A 86 15.38 -4.33 -14.21
N SER A 87 16.38 -3.80 -13.52
CA SER A 87 17.52 -3.17 -14.19
C SER A 87 18.33 -4.19 -14.94
N ASP A 88 18.75 -3.83 -16.15
CA ASP A 88 19.61 -4.64 -17.02
C ASP A 88 21.10 -4.55 -16.64
N HIS A 89 21.96 -5.13 -17.47
CA HIS A 89 23.42 -5.12 -17.25
C HIS A 89 24.05 -3.71 -17.22
N SER A 90 23.40 -2.74 -17.84
CA SER A 90 23.78 -1.31 -17.81
C SER A 90 23.12 -0.56 -16.65
N GLY A 91 22.41 -1.28 -15.76
CA GLY A 91 21.63 -0.69 -14.69
C GLY A 91 20.35 0.01 -15.17
N GLU A 92 20.03 -0.08 -16.47
CA GLU A 92 18.91 0.62 -17.07
C GLU A 92 17.61 -0.15 -16.91
N PHE A 93 16.51 0.58 -16.83
CA PHE A 93 15.17 0.02 -16.86
C PHE A 93 14.24 0.89 -17.69
N ALA A 94 13.19 0.27 -18.25
CA ALA A 94 12.18 0.95 -19.04
C ALA A 94 10.80 0.38 -18.76
N GLN A 95 9.83 1.23 -18.46
CA GLN A 95 8.45 0.81 -18.26
C GLN A 95 7.49 1.69 -19.06
N ARG A 96 6.64 1.07 -19.86
CA ARG A 96 5.52 1.74 -20.51
C ARG A 96 4.39 1.95 -19.51
N VAL A 97 3.92 3.17 -19.43
CA VAL A 97 2.75 3.58 -18.65
C VAL A 97 1.71 4.21 -19.57
N PRO A 98 0.42 4.24 -19.20
CA PRO A 98 -0.59 4.90 -20.04
C PRO A 98 -0.21 6.36 -20.30
N ALA A 99 -0.36 6.80 -21.56
CA ALA A 99 -0.23 8.20 -21.91
C ALA A 99 -1.29 9.05 -21.21
N GLY A 100 -1.00 10.34 -21.05
CA GLY A 100 -1.86 11.32 -20.41
C GLY A 100 -1.36 11.74 -19.04
N GLN A 101 -1.94 12.82 -18.53
CA GLN A 101 -1.50 13.43 -17.29
C GLN A 101 -1.63 12.51 -16.08
N ALA A 102 -0.51 12.19 -15.45
CA ALA A 102 -0.47 11.34 -14.27
C ALA A 102 0.86 11.49 -13.51
N ASP A 103 0.76 11.32 -12.20
CA ASP A 103 1.90 11.26 -11.29
C ASP A 103 2.23 9.82 -10.91
N TYR A 104 3.50 9.53 -10.90
CA TYR A 104 4.04 8.22 -10.52
C TYR A 104 5.10 8.38 -9.44
N VAL A 105 5.31 7.32 -8.70
CA VAL A 105 6.44 7.20 -7.76
C VAL A 105 7.19 5.94 -8.12
N VAL A 106 8.49 6.09 -8.32
CA VAL A 106 9.41 5.01 -8.66
C VAL A 106 10.29 4.71 -7.47
N SER A 107 10.37 3.43 -7.11
CA SER A 107 11.17 2.95 -5.98
C SER A 107 11.88 1.64 -6.32
N ALA A 108 12.95 1.31 -5.59
CA ALA A 108 13.65 0.05 -5.70
C ALA A 108 13.23 -0.92 -4.59
N ASP A 109 12.95 -2.18 -4.94
CA ASP A 109 12.79 -3.26 -3.97
C ASP A 109 14.12 -3.98 -3.78
N LEU A 110 14.74 -3.75 -2.64
CA LEU A 110 16.08 -4.25 -2.31
C LEU A 110 16.05 -5.48 -1.40
N LYS A 111 14.87 -6.12 -1.24
CA LYS A 111 14.74 -7.31 -0.41
C LYS A 111 15.61 -8.45 -0.92
N GLY A 112 16.54 -8.88 -0.07
CA GLY A 112 17.45 -9.96 -0.41
C GLY A 112 18.62 -9.58 -1.30
N VAL A 113 18.74 -8.33 -1.71
CA VAL A 113 19.88 -7.80 -2.45
C VAL A 113 21.01 -7.48 -1.47
N LYS A 114 22.16 -8.10 -1.67
CA LYS A 114 23.37 -7.84 -0.89
C LYS A 114 24.53 -7.55 -1.84
N MET A 115 25.38 -6.64 -1.42
CA MET A 115 26.63 -6.41 -2.12
C MET A 115 27.63 -7.54 -1.88
N THR A 116 28.65 -7.64 -2.70
CA THR A 116 29.71 -8.65 -2.60
C THR A 116 30.44 -8.61 -1.24
N ASP A 117 30.48 -7.43 -0.61
CA ASP A 117 31.03 -7.20 0.73
C ASP A 117 30.05 -7.58 1.88
N GLY A 118 28.84 -8.07 1.54
CA GLY A 118 27.80 -8.43 2.50
C GLY A 118 26.99 -7.25 3.04
N SER A 119 27.28 -6.00 2.64
CA SER A 119 26.51 -4.83 3.04
C SER A 119 25.11 -4.85 2.43
N GLN A 120 24.16 -4.23 3.14
CA GLN A 120 22.79 -4.07 2.65
C GLN A 120 22.71 -2.74 1.89
N LEU A 121 21.93 -2.77 0.81
CA LEU A 121 21.61 -1.58 0.04
C LEU A 121 20.30 -0.98 0.52
N HIS A 122 20.25 0.33 0.51
CA HIS A 122 19.07 1.13 0.79
C HIS A 122 18.80 2.05 -0.40
N LEU A 123 17.52 2.32 -0.67
CA LEU A 123 17.16 3.38 -1.63
C LEU A 123 17.33 4.72 -0.91
N ALA A 124 18.05 5.64 -1.54
CA ALA A 124 18.28 6.96 -0.98
C ALA A 124 16.95 7.73 -0.86
N GLU A 125 16.13 7.71 -1.92
CA GLU A 125 14.84 8.38 -1.98
C GLU A 125 13.94 7.76 -3.06
N GLU A 126 12.62 7.75 -2.85
CA GLU A 126 11.66 7.46 -3.90
C GLU A 126 11.59 8.64 -4.89
N VAL A 127 11.58 8.36 -6.18
CA VAL A 127 11.60 9.39 -7.23
C VAL A 127 10.17 9.66 -7.71
N PRO A 128 9.64 10.88 -7.50
CA PRO A 128 8.39 11.30 -8.11
C PRO A 128 8.60 11.57 -9.61
N VAL A 129 7.66 11.14 -10.44
CA VAL A 129 7.69 11.28 -11.88
C VAL A 129 6.34 11.84 -12.34
N HIS A 130 6.37 12.98 -13.02
CA HIS A 130 5.21 13.55 -13.67
C HIS A 130 5.22 13.20 -15.17
N VAL A 131 4.10 12.75 -15.69
CA VAL A 131 3.88 12.45 -17.10
C VAL A 131 2.72 13.31 -17.59
N GLU A 132 2.92 14.02 -18.70
CA GLU A 132 1.86 14.86 -19.29
C GLU A 132 1.17 14.18 -20.48
N TYR A 133 1.93 13.55 -21.36
CA TYR A 133 1.43 12.97 -22.61
C TYR A 133 2.03 11.59 -22.89
N ASP A 134 2.50 11.37 -24.10
CA ASP A 134 3.18 10.18 -24.61
C ASP A 134 4.70 10.35 -24.66
N GLU A 135 5.23 10.98 -23.62
CA GLU A 135 6.64 11.36 -23.54
C GLU A 135 7.51 10.28 -22.93
N ARG A 136 8.83 10.46 -23.07
CA ARG A 136 9.84 9.74 -22.30
C ARG A 136 10.32 10.63 -21.15
N VAL A 137 10.28 10.09 -19.95
CA VAL A 137 10.82 10.73 -18.75
C VAL A 137 11.99 9.91 -18.26
N ASP A 138 13.16 10.56 -18.13
CA ASP A 138 14.42 9.94 -17.69
C ASP A 138 14.66 10.24 -16.21
N ILE A 139 15.00 9.21 -15.41
CA ILE A 139 15.24 9.34 -13.97
C ILE A 139 16.47 8.54 -13.50
N GLY A 140 17.01 8.88 -12.33
CA GLY A 140 18.05 8.11 -11.64
C GLY A 140 17.56 7.61 -10.30
N LEU A 141 17.78 6.33 -10.00
CA LEU A 141 17.60 5.76 -8.68
C LEU A 141 18.95 5.55 -8.02
N HIS A 142 19.22 6.25 -6.93
CA HIS A 142 20.48 6.14 -6.20
C HIS A 142 20.33 5.24 -4.98
N LEU A 143 21.19 4.24 -4.88
CA LEU A 143 21.29 3.33 -3.76
C LEU A 143 22.41 3.78 -2.84
N THR A 144 22.22 3.59 -1.54
CA THR A 144 23.20 3.87 -0.48
C THR A 144 23.48 2.61 0.34
N LYS A 145 24.57 2.62 1.12
CA LYS A 145 24.91 1.60 2.10
C LYS A 145 24.31 1.87 3.45
#